data_ec7d21bd7c9af078f9b5bc5eb4b52183
#
_entry.id   ec7d21bd7c9af078f9b5bc5eb4b52183
#
_cell.length_a   1.000
_cell.length_b   1.000
_cell.length_c   1.000
_cell.angle_alpha   90.00
_cell.angle_beta   90.00
_cell.angle_gamma   90.00
#
_symmetry.space_group_name_H-M   'P 1'
#
loop_
_entity.id
_entity.type
_entity.pdbx_description
1 polymer ?
#
loop_
_entity_poly.entity_id
_entity_poly.type
_entity_poly.pdbx_seq_one_letter_code
_entity_poly.pdbx_strand_id
1 'polypeptide(L)'
;MILNGSQIFVEVLAEQGVDTIFGYPGGAVLNLYDELYKNSDRIRHILTAHEQGASHAADGYARATGRTGVVLATSGPGATNLVTGIATAYMDSVPMVAFTGNVATSLLGRDSFQEAYIEGITMPITKHNFTVRKVEDLADTMRAAFRIAQSGRKGPVLVDIPKDVTANSCEFTHKEPELIRTVTRYNEEE
;
A
#
# COMPACT_ATOMS: atom_id res chain seq x y z
N MET A 1 20.35 -9.60 3.36
CA MET A 1 19.80 -10.99 3.43
C MET A 1 18.97 -11.25 2.19
N ILE A 2 18.79 -12.53 1.80
CA ILE A 2 17.91 -12.86 0.67
C ILE A 2 16.52 -13.10 1.21
N LEU A 3 15.53 -12.32 0.72
CA LEU A 3 14.12 -12.45 1.07
C LEU A 3 13.25 -12.52 -0.19
N ASN A 4 12.10 -13.19 -0.09
CA ASN A 4 11.10 -13.10 -1.14
C ASN A 4 10.24 -11.84 -0.99
N GLY A 5 9.47 -11.47 -2.03
CA GLY A 5 8.70 -10.24 -2.05
C GLY A 5 7.68 -10.13 -0.92
N SER A 6 7.06 -11.24 -0.48
CA SER A 6 6.13 -11.19 0.65
C SER A 6 6.83 -10.96 1.99
N GLN A 7 8.03 -11.50 2.18
CA GLN A 7 8.86 -11.19 3.34
C GLN A 7 9.33 -9.73 3.33
N ILE A 8 9.79 -9.24 2.16
CA ILE A 8 10.16 -7.82 1.98
C ILE A 8 8.99 -6.90 2.33
N PHE A 9 7.77 -7.26 1.89
CA PHE A 9 6.56 -6.50 2.19
C PHE A 9 6.37 -6.32 3.70
N VAL A 10 6.44 -7.39 4.48
CA VAL A 10 6.29 -7.35 5.94
C VAL A 10 7.44 -6.56 6.60
N GLU A 11 8.68 -6.79 6.17
CA GLU A 11 9.83 -6.07 6.74
C GLU A 11 9.74 -4.57 6.50
N VAL A 12 9.34 -4.13 5.28
CA VAL A 12 9.18 -2.69 5.01
C VAL A 12 8.01 -2.10 5.77
N LEU A 13 6.88 -2.83 5.95
CA LEU A 13 5.80 -2.35 6.81
C LEU A 13 6.29 -2.11 8.24
N ALA A 14 7.07 -3.04 8.79
CA ALA A 14 7.66 -2.90 10.12
C ALA A 14 8.66 -1.73 10.20
N GLU A 15 9.52 -1.53 9.17
CA GLU A 15 10.39 -0.35 9.04
C GLU A 15 9.60 0.96 9.14
N GLN A 16 8.44 1.02 8.47
CA GLN A 16 7.59 2.21 8.45
C GLN A 16 6.71 2.37 9.71
N GLY A 17 6.90 1.52 10.70
CA GLY A 17 6.16 1.56 11.97
C GLY A 17 4.68 1.17 11.85
N VAL A 18 4.33 0.39 10.82
CA VAL A 18 2.97 -0.12 10.63
C VAL A 18 2.71 -1.24 11.62
N ASP A 19 1.73 -1.07 12.47
CA ASP A 19 1.27 -2.08 13.44
C ASP A 19 -0.09 -2.69 13.06
N THR A 20 -0.82 -2.06 12.15
CA THR A 20 -2.16 -2.48 11.75
C THR A 20 -2.37 -2.29 10.25
N ILE A 21 -2.91 -3.32 9.60
CA ILE A 21 -3.30 -3.32 8.19
C ILE A 21 -4.74 -3.81 8.06
N PHE A 22 -5.52 -3.16 7.22
CA PHE A 22 -6.92 -3.52 6.94
C PHE A 22 -6.99 -4.17 5.56
N GLY A 23 -7.89 -5.15 5.38
CA GLY A 23 -8.01 -5.74 4.05
C GLY A 23 -8.94 -6.93 3.95
N TYR A 24 -9.01 -7.45 2.72
CA TYR A 24 -9.74 -8.66 2.37
C TYR A 24 -8.87 -9.53 1.44
N PRO A 25 -8.68 -10.84 1.75
CA PRO A 25 -7.81 -11.72 0.98
C PRO A 25 -8.41 -12.06 -0.40
N GLY A 26 -7.51 -12.43 -1.33
CA GLY A 26 -7.86 -12.93 -2.64
C GLY A 26 -6.65 -13.50 -3.37
N GLY A 27 -6.87 -14.15 -4.50
CA GLY A 27 -5.89 -15.02 -5.16
C GLY A 27 -4.55 -14.36 -5.51
N ALA A 28 -4.53 -13.07 -5.84
CA ALA A 28 -3.30 -12.37 -6.21
C ALA A 28 -2.42 -12.00 -5.00
N VAL A 29 -2.98 -11.95 -3.80
CA VAL A 29 -2.28 -11.50 -2.56
C VAL A 29 -2.08 -12.60 -1.52
N LEU A 30 -2.32 -13.86 -1.86
CA LEU A 30 -2.22 -14.97 -0.90
C LEU A 30 -0.82 -15.06 -0.26
N ASN A 31 0.26 -14.84 -1.01
CA ASN A 31 1.61 -14.86 -0.48
C ASN A 31 1.82 -13.76 0.58
N LEU A 32 1.24 -12.57 0.36
CA LEU A 32 1.30 -11.47 1.32
C LEU A 32 0.51 -11.79 2.59
N TYR A 33 -0.69 -12.37 2.45
CA TYR A 33 -1.52 -12.78 3.59
C TYR A 33 -0.90 -13.92 4.40
N ASP A 34 -0.26 -14.90 3.74
CA ASP A 34 0.47 -15.98 4.42
C ASP A 34 1.62 -15.40 5.26
N GLU A 35 2.35 -14.43 4.72
CA GLU A 35 3.46 -13.81 5.44
C GLU A 35 2.98 -12.88 6.58
N LEU A 36 1.87 -12.14 6.37
CA LEU A 36 1.23 -11.38 7.44
C LEU A 36 0.75 -12.28 8.59
N TYR A 37 0.20 -13.45 8.27
CA TYR A 37 -0.22 -14.43 9.28
C TYR A 37 0.97 -14.92 10.11
N LYS A 38 2.11 -15.24 9.50
CA LYS A 38 3.34 -15.65 10.18
C LYS A 38 3.91 -14.57 11.10
N ASN A 39 3.64 -13.30 10.80
CA ASN A 39 4.11 -12.12 11.53
C ASN A 39 2.98 -11.39 12.27
N SER A 40 1.93 -12.12 12.69
CA SER A 40 0.76 -11.55 13.36
C SER A 40 1.04 -10.99 14.76
N ASP A 41 2.18 -11.32 15.34
CA ASP A 41 2.74 -10.73 16.55
C ASP A 41 3.34 -9.32 16.33
N ARG A 42 3.74 -9.00 15.12
CA ARG A 42 4.34 -7.70 14.73
C ARG A 42 3.32 -6.77 14.06
N ILE A 43 2.47 -7.31 13.20
CA ILE A 43 1.50 -6.55 12.39
C ILE A 43 0.13 -7.20 12.51
N ARG A 44 -0.82 -6.47 13.09
CA ARG A 44 -2.21 -6.92 13.22
C ARG A 44 -2.96 -6.73 11.91
N HIS A 45 -3.45 -7.80 11.32
CA HIS A 45 -4.39 -7.73 10.21
C HIS A 45 -5.84 -7.67 10.70
N ILE A 46 -6.61 -6.69 10.21
CA ILE A 46 -8.05 -6.56 10.45
C ILE A 46 -8.79 -6.97 9.19
N LEU A 47 -9.44 -8.13 9.25
CA LEU A 47 -10.28 -8.62 8.18
C LEU A 47 -11.58 -7.81 8.11
N THR A 48 -11.93 -7.34 6.91
CA THR A 48 -13.21 -6.68 6.64
C THR A 48 -14.08 -7.56 5.74
N ALA A 49 -15.39 -7.33 5.75
CA ALA A 49 -16.30 -8.07 4.87
C ALA A 49 -16.30 -7.54 3.42
N HIS A 50 -15.74 -6.35 3.20
CA HIS A 50 -15.65 -5.68 1.89
C HIS A 50 -14.46 -4.73 1.87
N GLU A 51 -13.75 -4.63 0.75
CA GLU A 51 -12.54 -3.81 0.62
C GLU A 51 -12.81 -2.31 0.79
N GLN A 52 -13.99 -1.83 0.41
CA GLN A 52 -14.40 -0.45 0.69
C GLN A 52 -14.39 -0.18 2.21
N GLY A 53 -14.90 -1.12 3.01
CA GLY A 53 -14.83 -1.04 4.47
C GLY A 53 -13.40 -1.01 4.98
N ALA A 54 -12.48 -1.76 4.34
CA ALA A 54 -11.07 -1.74 4.68
C ALA A 54 -10.43 -0.37 4.41
N SER A 55 -10.70 0.23 3.25
CA SER A 55 -10.16 1.55 2.91
C SER A 55 -10.69 2.65 3.84
N HIS A 56 -11.99 2.63 4.21
CA HIS A 56 -12.54 3.54 5.20
C HIS A 56 -11.99 3.31 6.61
N ALA A 57 -11.72 2.06 6.99
CA ALA A 57 -11.08 1.75 8.28
C ALA A 57 -9.62 2.28 8.32
N ALA A 58 -8.86 2.15 7.23
CA ALA A 58 -7.53 2.72 7.12
C ALA A 58 -7.56 4.26 7.17
N ASP A 59 -8.54 4.91 6.52
CA ASP A 59 -8.77 6.35 6.60
C ASP A 59 -9.08 6.78 8.04
N GLY A 60 -10.01 6.10 8.71
CA GLY A 60 -10.36 6.38 10.11
C GLY A 60 -9.19 6.17 11.07
N TYR A 61 -8.40 5.11 10.85
CA TYR A 61 -7.18 4.85 11.62
C TYR A 61 -6.16 5.99 11.47
N ALA A 62 -5.93 6.45 10.25
CA ALA A 62 -5.00 7.54 10.00
C ALA A 62 -5.44 8.84 10.66
N ARG A 63 -6.74 9.17 10.61
CA ARG A 63 -7.31 10.36 11.30
C ARG A 63 -7.17 10.27 12.81
N ALA A 64 -7.44 9.11 13.39
CA ALA A 64 -7.43 8.92 14.84
C ALA A 64 -6.02 8.87 15.43
N THR A 65 -5.04 8.35 14.68
CA THR A 65 -3.68 8.10 15.19
C THR A 65 -2.63 9.09 14.69
N GLY A 66 -2.91 9.81 13.60
CA GLY A 66 -1.93 10.64 12.90
C GLY A 66 -0.91 9.85 12.06
N ARG A 67 -1.02 8.52 12.03
CA ARG A 67 -0.16 7.60 11.27
C ARG A 67 -0.70 7.40 9.86
N THR A 68 0.08 6.78 8.98
CA THR A 68 -0.40 6.37 7.65
C THR A 68 -1.34 5.17 7.79
N GLY A 69 -2.55 5.28 7.24
CA GLY A 69 -3.46 4.16 7.10
C GLY A 69 -2.97 3.18 6.03
N VAL A 70 -3.06 1.89 6.29
CA VAL A 70 -2.59 0.85 5.34
C VAL A 70 -3.74 -0.11 5.02
N VAL A 71 -3.97 -0.33 3.73
CA VAL A 71 -4.99 -1.26 3.24
C VAL A 71 -4.41 -2.19 2.19
N LEU A 72 -4.85 -3.46 2.19
CA LEU A 72 -4.44 -4.49 1.24
C LEU A 72 -5.67 -5.16 0.62
N ALA A 73 -5.72 -5.17 -0.72
CA ALA A 73 -6.77 -5.83 -1.49
C ALA A 73 -6.18 -6.67 -2.63
N THR A 74 -6.95 -7.63 -3.09
CA THR A 74 -6.59 -8.43 -4.27
C THR A 74 -6.78 -7.63 -5.55
N SER A 75 -6.42 -8.22 -6.69
CA SER A 75 -6.56 -7.64 -8.03
C SER A 75 -8.01 -7.43 -8.46
N GLY A 76 -8.20 -6.70 -9.54
CA GLY A 76 -9.50 -6.52 -10.21
C GLY A 76 -10.56 -5.96 -9.28
N PRO A 77 -11.65 -6.72 -9.00
CA PRO A 77 -12.76 -6.23 -8.20
C PRO A 77 -12.34 -5.85 -6.77
N GLY A 78 -11.34 -6.52 -6.17
CA GLY A 78 -10.83 -6.14 -4.86
C GLY A 78 -10.15 -4.78 -4.87
N ALA A 79 -9.31 -4.53 -5.87
CA ALA A 79 -8.63 -3.24 -6.05
C ALA A 79 -9.64 -2.11 -6.35
N THR A 80 -10.62 -2.35 -7.24
CA THR A 80 -11.62 -1.32 -7.60
C THR A 80 -12.56 -0.99 -6.44
N ASN A 81 -12.81 -1.92 -5.52
CA ASN A 81 -13.59 -1.67 -4.31
C ASN A 81 -12.92 -0.71 -3.32
N LEU A 82 -11.61 -0.41 -3.46
CA LEU A 82 -10.92 0.58 -2.65
C LEU A 82 -11.17 2.02 -3.08
N VAL A 83 -11.67 2.24 -4.30
CA VAL A 83 -11.71 3.57 -4.97
C VAL A 83 -12.42 4.62 -4.13
N THR A 84 -13.57 4.31 -3.54
CA THR A 84 -14.33 5.27 -2.72
C THR A 84 -13.51 5.74 -1.51
N GLY A 85 -12.88 4.82 -0.77
CA GLY A 85 -12.08 5.20 0.41
C GLY A 85 -10.79 5.93 0.03
N ILE A 86 -10.14 5.57 -1.09
CA ILE A 86 -8.99 6.30 -1.63
C ILE A 86 -9.40 7.73 -1.99
N ALA A 87 -10.54 7.90 -2.69
CA ALA A 87 -11.05 9.24 -3.05
C ALA A 87 -11.37 10.09 -1.81
N THR A 88 -11.96 9.49 -0.77
CA THR A 88 -12.22 10.15 0.51
C THR A 88 -10.92 10.62 1.16
N ALA A 89 -9.92 9.74 1.27
CA ALA A 89 -8.61 10.09 1.83
C ALA A 89 -7.91 11.19 1.02
N TYR A 90 -8.04 11.18 -0.32
CA TYR A 90 -7.46 12.21 -1.18
C TYR A 90 -8.09 13.58 -0.95
N MET A 91 -9.42 13.66 -0.92
CA MET A 91 -10.14 14.92 -0.73
C MET A 91 -9.84 15.56 0.63
N ASP A 92 -9.71 14.75 1.66
CA ASP A 92 -9.49 15.19 3.04
C ASP A 92 -8.01 15.24 3.44
N SER A 93 -7.09 14.97 2.50
CA SER A 93 -5.65 15.01 2.76
C SER A 93 -5.19 14.02 3.84
N VAL A 94 -5.77 12.82 3.87
CA VAL A 94 -5.45 11.76 4.82
C VAL A 94 -4.34 10.86 4.25
N PRO A 95 -3.23 10.65 4.98
CA PRO A 95 -2.16 9.78 4.50
C PRO A 95 -2.61 8.31 4.51
N MET A 96 -2.56 7.68 3.35
CA MET A 96 -2.90 6.27 3.17
C MET A 96 -1.94 5.62 2.17
N VAL A 97 -1.56 4.37 2.40
CA VAL A 97 -0.93 3.52 1.39
C VAL A 97 -1.85 2.36 1.10
N ALA A 98 -2.34 2.30 -0.13
CA ALA A 98 -3.18 1.23 -0.62
C ALA A 98 -2.33 0.25 -1.44
N PHE A 99 -2.22 -0.98 -0.95
CA PHE A 99 -1.59 -2.07 -1.66
C PHE A 99 -2.64 -2.89 -2.39
N THR A 100 -2.40 -3.14 -3.68
CA THR A 100 -3.25 -4.02 -4.50
C THR A 100 -2.41 -5.15 -5.06
N GLY A 101 -3.00 -6.33 -5.15
CA GLY A 101 -2.41 -7.40 -5.93
C GLY A 101 -2.70 -7.23 -7.43
N ASN A 102 -1.90 -7.85 -8.26
CA ASN A 102 -2.16 -7.95 -9.68
C ASN A 102 -1.82 -9.34 -10.22
N VAL A 103 -2.19 -9.61 -11.46
CA VAL A 103 -1.74 -10.80 -12.19
C VAL A 103 -0.21 -10.81 -12.31
N ALA A 104 0.38 -11.93 -12.70
CA ALA A 104 1.82 -12.00 -12.91
C ALA A 104 2.27 -10.97 -13.98
N THR A 105 3.48 -10.45 -13.85
CA THR A 105 4.03 -9.40 -14.73
C THR A 105 3.94 -9.73 -16.22
N SER A 106 4.07 -11.02 -16.58
CA SER A 106 3.93 -11.51 -17.97
C SER A 106 2.51 -11.43 -18.52
N LEU A 107 1.51 -11.23 -17.67
CA LEU A 107 0.08 -11.17 -18.01
C LEU A 107 -0.46 -9.74 -17.98
N LEU A 108 0.29 -8.77 -17.48
CA LEU A 108 -0.14 -7.37 -17.40
C LEU A 108 -0.50 -6.80 -18.78
N GLY A 109 -1.66 -6.14 -18.88
CA GLY A 109 -2.17 -5.53 -20.11
C GLY A 109 -2.74 -6.54 -21.12
N ARG A 110 -3.12 -7.74 -20.66
CA ARG A 110 -3.68 -8.80 -21.52
C ARG A 110 -5.15 -9.13 -21.23
N ASP A 111 -5.84 -8.28 -20.45
CA ASP A 111 -7.22 -8.50 -20.01
C ASP A 111 -7.38 -9.87 -19.31
N SER A 112 -6.40 -10.20 -18.46
CA SER A 112 -6.35 -11.46 -17.73
C SER A 112 -7.45 -11.52 -16.67
N PHE A 113 -7.74 -12.72 -16.14
CA PHE A 113 -8.74 -12.91 -15.09
C PHE A 113 -8.50 -12.00 -13.89
N GLN A 114 -9.49 -11.19 -13.53
CA GLN A 114 -9.43 -10.21 -12.44
C GLN A 114 -8.28 -9.19 -12.61
N GLU A 115 -7.89 -8.89 -13.82
CA GLU A 115 -7.02 -7.76 -14.11
C GLU A 115 -7.87 -6.49 -14.24
N ALA A 116 -7.42 -5.41 -13.61
CA ALA A 116 -7.94 -4.07 -13.82
C ALA A 116 -6.78 -3.08 -13.86
N TYR A 117 -6.84 -2.10 -14.75
CA TYR A 117 -5.84 -1.03 -14.81
C TYR A 117 -6.06 -0.06 -13.62
N ILE A 118 -5.76 -0.56 -12.41
CA ILE A 118 -6.05 0.16 -11.17
C ILE A 118 -5.25 1.46 -11.05
N GLU A 119 -4.03 1.50 -11.58
CA GLU A 119 -3.21 2.72 -11.66
C GLU A 119 -3.95 3.83 -12.41
N GLY A 120 -4.50 3.54 -13.60
CA GLY A 120 -5.27 4.51 -14.37
C GLY A 120 -6.58 4.92 -13.70
N ILE A 121 -7.26 3.98 -13.03
CA ILE A 121 -8.51 4.25 -12.31
C ILE A 121 -8.27 5.20 -11.12
N THR A 122 -7.17 5.02 -10.40
CA THR A 122 -6.89 5.78 -9.17
C THR A 122 -6.00 7.02 -9.38
N MET A 123 -5.46 7.21 -10.58
CA MET A 123 -4.60 8.34 -10.92
C MET A 123 -5.16 9.71 -10.47
N PRO A 124 -6.44 10.05 -10.70
CA PRO A 124 -6.98 11.36 -10.33
C PRO A 124 -7.26 11.52 -8.82
N ILE A 125 -7.21 10.44 -8.05
CA ILE A 125 -7.57 10.41 -6.62
C ILE A 125 -6.42 9.94 -5.71
N THR A 126 -5.20 9.97 -6.21
CA THR A 126 -3.99 9.63 -5.47
C THR A 126 -2.91 10.67 -5.68
N LYS A 127 -1.97 10.77 -4.75
CA LYS A 127 -0.76 11.59 -4.94
C LYS A 127 0.21 10.95 -5.93
N HIS A 128 0.26 9.62 -5.92
CA HIS A 128 1.09 8.82 -6.82
C HIS A 128 0.61 7.38 -6.88
N ASN A 129 0.92 6.71 -7.99
CA ASN A 129 0.68 5.29 -8.19
C ASN A 129 1.97 4.61 -8.63
N PHE A 130 2.16 3.39 -8.18
CA PHE A 130 3.27 2.53 -8.58
C PHE A 130 2.74 1.17 -9.03
N THR A 131 3.30 0.64 -10.12
CA THR A 131 3.20 -0.79 -10.47
C THR A 131 4.59 -1.41 -10.35
N VAL A 132 4.79 -2.28 -9.39
CA VAL A 132 6.10 -2.93 -9.13
C VAL A 132 6.32 -4.05 -10.13
N ARG A 133 7.33 -3.94 -10.98
CA ARG A 133 7.58 -4.93 -12.04
C ARG A 133 8.70 -5.92 -11.72
N LYS A 134 9.51 -5.65 -10.70
CA LYS A 134 10.62 -6.48 -10.26
C LYS A 134 10.68 -6.49 -8.74
N VAL A 135 11.04 -7.63 -8.16
CA VAL A 135 11.14 -7.77 -6.70
C VAL A 135 12.21 -6.85 -6.11
N GLU A 136 13.27 -6.56 -6.85
CA GLU A 136 14.35 -5.66 -6.46
C GLU A 136 13.88 -4.23 -6.21
N ASP A 137 12.81 -3.80 -6.90
CA ASP A 137 12.26 -2.45 -6.77
C ASP A 137 11.23 -2.35 -5.63
N LEU A 138 10.75 -3.48 -5.09
CA LEU A 138 9.62 -3.52 -4.15
C LEU A 138 9.89 -2.71 -2.88
N ALA A 139 11.01 -2.95 -2.22
CA ALA A 139 11.33 -2.29 -0.95
C ALA A 139 11.41 -0.77 -1.07
N ASP A 140 12.14 -0.27 -2.07
CA ASP A 140 12.31 1.17 -2.26
C ASP A 140 11.04 1.84 -2.79
N THR A 141 10.23 1.14 -3.58
CA THR A 141 8.88 1.61 -4.00
C THR A 141 7.96 1.78 -2.79
N MET A 142 7.92 0.79 -1.89
CA MET A 142 7.09 0.89 -0.68
C MET A 142 7.55 2.04 0.22
N ARG A 143 8.85 2.18 0.47
CA ARG A 143 9.41 3.31 1.23
C ARG A 143 9.04 4.65 0.62
N ALA A 144 9.15 4.77 -0.71
CA ALA A 144 8.74 5.97 -1.44
C ALA A 144 7.24 6.26 -1.28
N ALA A 145 6.39 5.23 -1.30
CA ALA A 145 4.94 5.37 -1.12
C ALA A 145 4.60 5.99 0.25
N PHE A 146 5.21 5.50 1.34
CA PHE A 146 5.01 6.06 2.69
C PHE A 146 5.51 7.50 2.78
N ARG A 147 6.70 7.78 2.24
CA ARG A 147 7.24 9.14 2.18
C ARG A 147 6.33 10.10 1.42
N ILE A 148 5.83 9.71 0.24
CA ILE A 148 4.94 10.54 -0.58
C ILE A 148 3.60 10.77 0.14
N ALA A 149 3.02 9.73 0.75
CA ALA A 149 1.76 9.84 1.47
C ALA A 149 1.82 10.88 2.60
N GLN A 150 2.96 10.98 3.28
CA GLN A 150 3.18 11.86 4.43
C GLN A 150 3.73 13.24 4.06
N SER A 151 4.33 13.43 2.88
CA SER A 151 5.02 14.67 2.51
C SER A 151 4.07 15.76 2.01
N GLY A 152 4.37 17.03 2.30
CA GLY A 152 3.58 18.18 1.84
C GLY A 152 2.10 18.06 2.23
N ARG A 153 1.16 18.32 1.29
CA ARG A 153 -0.24 17.94 1.47
C ARG A 153 -0.32 16.42 1.52
N LYS A 154 -0.69 15.88 2.67
CA LYS A 154 -0.84 14.42 2.86
C LYS A 154 -1.92 13.85 1.93
N GLY A 155 -1.86 12.56 1.66
CA GLY A 155 -2.87 11.92 0.82
C GLY A 155 -2.50 10.48 0.47
N PRO A 156 -3.38 9.77 -0.26
CA PRO A 156 -3.20 8.37 -0.59
C PRO A 156 -2.17 8.16 -1.71
N VAL A 157 -1.48 7.02 -1.61
CA VAL A 157 -0.60 6.46 -2.64
C VAL A 157 -1.01 5.01 -2.86
N LEU A 158 -1.05 4.59 -4.12
CA LEU A 158 -1.33 3.19 -4.48
C LEU A 158 -0.03 2.48 -4.90
N VAL A 159 0.14 1.25 -4.44
CA VAL A 159 1.23 0.36 -4.85
C VAL A 159 0.62 -0.95 -5.32
N ASP A 160 0.68 -1.19 -6.62
CA ASP A 160 0.19 -2.40 -7.26
C ASP A 160 1.31 -3.43 -7.39
N ILE A 161 1.10 -4.63 -6.82
CA ILE A 161 2.14 -5.65 -6.68
C ILE A 161 1.72 -6.92 -7.43
N PRO A 162 2.31 -7.20 -8.59
CA PRO A 162 2.08 -8.45 -9.32
C PRO A 162 2.45 -9.69 -8.50
N LYS A 163 1.69 -10.77 -8.72
CA LYS A 163 1.78 -12.00 -7.94
C LYS A 163 3.17 -12.64 -7.96
N ASP A 164 3.85 -12.65 -9.09
CA ASP A 164 5.20 -13.18 -9.24
C ASP A 164 6.25 -12.34 -8.47
N VAL A 165 6.06 -11.02 -8.37
CA VAL A 165 6.90 -10.15 -7.54
C VAL A 165 6.85 -10.58 -6.07
N THR A 166 5.67 -10.98 -5.56
CA THR A 166 5.54 -11.44 -4.18
C THR A 166 6.27 -12.77 -3.90
N ALA A 167 6.49 -13.59 -4.93
CA ALA A 167 7.12 -14.90 -4.83
C ALA A 167 8.63 -14.89 -5.13
N ASN A 168 9.07 -13.99 -6.00
CA ASN A 168 10.48 -13.86 -6.37
C ASN A 168 11.32 -13.33 -5.21
N SER A 169 12.62 -13.64 -5.21
CA SER A 169 13.55 -13.27 -4.13
C SER A 169 14.64 -12.33 -4.64
N CYS A 170 15.07 -11.42 -3.78
CA CYS A 170 16.23 -10.57 -4.03
C CYS A 170 16.99 -10.26 -2.73
N GLU A 171 18.08 -9.54 -2.84
CA GLU A 171 18.82 -9.03 -1.70
C GLU A 171 18.02 -7.90 -1.04
N PHE A 172 17.80 -8.01 0.28
CA PHE A 172 17.13 -7.00 1.10
C PHE A 172 18.08 -6.42 2.13
N THR A 173 18.03 -5.11 2.27
CA THR A 173 18.74 -4.35 3.31
C THR A 173 17.72 -3.48 4.05
N HIS A 174 17.69 -3.64 5.38
CA HIS A 174 16.87 -2.80 6.26
C HIS A 174 17.32 -1.34 6.18
N LYS A 175 16.35 -0.41 6.16
CA LYS A 175 16.60 1.03 6.20
C LYS A 175 15.68 1.69 7.23
N GLU A 176 16.22 2.63 7.99
CA GLU A 176 15.37 3.46 8.85
C GLU A 176 14.48 4.38 8.00
N PRO A 177 13.25 4.66 8.43
CA PRO A 177 12.36 5.58 7.73
C PRO A 177 12.98 6.98 7.59
N GLU A 178 12.80 7.59 6.44
CA GLU A 178 13.20 8.97 6.24
C GLU A 178 12.38 9.91 7.14
N LEU A 179 13.05 10.78 7.87
CA LEU A 179 12.38 11.82 8.65
C LEU A 179 11.76 12.87 7.72
N ILE A 180 10.44 12.92 7.67
CA ILE A 180 9.70 13.91 6.91
C ILE A 180 9.68 15.21 7.71
N ARG A 181 10.48 16.20 7.27
CA ARG A 181 10.50 17.53 7.86
C ARG A 181 9.28 18.32 7.36
N THR A 182 8.33 18.58 8.25
CA THR A 182 7.25 19.53 7.97
C THR A 182 7.79 20.94 8.26
N VAL A 183 8.04 21.72 7.23
CA VAL A 183 8.36 23.15 7.39
C VAL A 183 7.05 23.92 7.30
N THR A 184 6.49 24.28 8.43
CA THR A 184 5.42 25.27 8.50
C THR A 184 6.05 26.66 8.45
N ARG A 185 6.03 27.28 7.29
CA ARG A 185 6.25 28.73 7.18
C ARG A 185 4.89 29.37 7.11
N TYR A 186 4.56 30.21 8.06
CA TYR A 186 3.44 31.12 7.94
C TYR A 186 4.00 32.55 7.91
N ASN A 187 3.31 33.45 7.20
CA ASN A 187 3.62 34.86 7.19
C ASN A 187 2.77 35.50 8.27
N GLU A 188 3.38 36.16 9.25
CA GLU A 188 2.67 36.82 10.34
C GLU A 188 1.86 38.04 9.86
N GLU A 189 2.11 38.50 8.63
CA GLU A 189 1.45 39.66 8.02
C GLU A 189 0.24 39.31 7.14
N GLU A 190 -0.07 38.03 6.93
CA GLU A 190 -1.26 37.52 6.25
C GLU A 190 -2.28 36.98 7.26
#